data_d7dc6b9083ccf00a20dfca446a4fd2b9
#
_entry.id   d7dc6b9083ccf00a20dfca446a4fd2b9
#
_cell.length_a   1.000
_cell.length_b   1.000
_cell.length_c   1.000
_cell.angle_alpha   90.00
_cell.angle_beta   90.00
_cell.angle_gamma   90.00
#
_symmetry.space_group_name_H-M   'P 1'
#
loop_
_entity.id
_entity.type
_entity.pdbx_description
1 polymer ?
#
loop_
_entity_poly.entity_id
_entity_poly.type
_entity_poly.pdbx_seq_one_letter_code
_entity_poly.pdbx_strand_id
1 'polypeptide(L)'
;MKRLILLTIILTAGAVTGRIAAQDAASVSKRANQQYVLFESERDKGTNITAMYDYLLESYVNFIKIVEAPDNGQYLEGAKNRLRSLYPYLLNGAVYYSEQKQPAKALDFASAYIDMPQLAIFRSELLPKDNRYASVVYYAAVSAYNLQKNELALKYFQEYLNTGTEAQEKDCYVYMNMIYQSQKKYADQERILLKANEKYPVSLDFLYNLVNVYIATNDMEKLLGAIDRILVVDPNNDKVLPIKARILERQGKNIEALDIYKRLYALYPNNFELMTGVARANFNCATEIVNNGATIANDTEYALSLIHISE
;
A
#
# COMPACT_ATOMS: atom_id res chain seq x y z
N MET A 1 26.36 8.80 2.08
CA MET A 1 26.00 7.39 2.14
C MET A 1 26.11 6.75 3.54
N LYS A 2 27.13 7.00 4.36
CA LYS A 2 27.25 6.40 5.72
C LYS A 2 26.21 6.90 6.76
N ARG A 3 25.63 8.09 6.59
CA ARG A 3 24.63 8.65 7.55
C ARG A 3 23.21 8.11 7.39
N LEU A 4 22.83 7.69 6.17
CA LEU A 4 21.48 7.14 5.89
C LEU A 4 21.30 5.71 6.47
N ILE A 5 22.38 4.95 6.58
CA ILE A 5 22.36 3.57 7.08
C ILE A 5 22.03 3.53 8.58
N LEU A 6 22.36 4.60 9.33
CA LEU A 6 22.18 4.61 10.80
C LEU A 6 20.70 4.71 11.21
N LEU A 7 19.89 5.51 10.51
CA LEU A 7 18.44 5.65 10.84
C LEU A 7 17.64 4.42 10.41
N THR A 8 18.01 3.79 9.30
CA THR A 8 17.39 2.53 8.85
C THR A 8 17.65 1.38 9.85
N ILE A 9 18.80 1.40 10.54
CA ILE A 9 19.15 0.42 11.59
C ILE A 9 18.30 0.63 12.85
N ILE A 10 17.95 1.86 13.21
CA ILE A 10 17.11 2.15 14.37
C ILE A 10 15.66 1.68 14.14
N LEU A 11 15.16 1.77 12.92
CA LEU A 11 13.78 1.38 12.56
C LEU A 11 13.59 -0.12 12.27
N THR A 12 14.69 -0.86 12.01
CA THR A 12 14.66 -2.33 11.83
C THR A 12 15.16 -3.10 13.04
N ALA A 13 15.42 -2.41 14.17
CA ALA A 13 16.06 -2.98 15.36
C ALA A 13 15.22 -4.04 16.09
N GLY A 14 15.02 -5.17 15.38
CA GLY A 14 14.81 -6.46 16.03
C GLY A 14 16.07 -7.31 16.14
N ALA A 15 17.25 -6.90 15.63
CA ALA A 15 18.38 -7.83 15.51
C ALA A 15 19.81 -7.29 15.54
N VAL A 16 20.09 -6.03 15.91
CA VAL A 16 21.49 -5.61 16.12
C VAL A 16 21.65 -4.90 17.46
N THR A 17 21.60 -5.65 18.55
CA THR A 17 22.10 -5.22 19.85
C THR A 17 23.64 -5.28 19.85
N GLY A 18 24.28 -4.32 19.18
CA GLY A 18 25.67 -4.00 19.50
C GLY A 18 25.69 -3.43 20.92
N ARG A 19 26.20 -4.21 21.89
CA ARG A 19 26.42 -3.74 23.26
C ARG A 19 27.30 -2.49 23.20
N ILE A 20 26.69 -1.31 23.44
CA ILE A 20 27.46 -0.12 23.76
C ILE A 20 28.02 -0.37 25.16
N ALA A 21 29.34 -0.52 25.31
CA ALA A 21 29.97 -0.65 26.62
C ALA A 21 29.67 0.62 27.45
N ALA A 22 29.68 0.52 28.79
CA ALA A 22 29.37 1.65 29.69
C ALA A 22 30.25 2.90 29.41
N GLN A 23 31.46 2.70 28.90
CA GLN A 23 32.37 3.76 28.50
C GLN A 23 31.89 4.50 27.23
N ASP A 24 31.14 3.81 26.35
CA ASP A 24 30.53 4.40 25.18
C ASP A 24 29.27 5.19 25.52
N ALA A 25 28.49 4.78 26.52
CA ALA A 25 27.29 5.50 26.95
C ALA A 25 27.63 6.92 27.46
N ALA A 26 28.72 7.08 28.20
CA ALA A 26 29.17 8.39 28.64
C ALA A 26 29.57 9.33 27.47
N SER A 27 30.29 8.79 26.49
CA SER A 27 30.71 9.54 25.30
C SER A 27 29.51 9.93 24.42
N VAL A 28 28.55 9.00 24.24
CA VAL A 28 27.31 9.24 23.50
C VAL A 28 26.45 10.29 24.22
N SER A 29 26.33 10.21 25.57
CA SER A 29 25.60 11.18 26.36
C SER A 29 26.21 12.58 26.27
N LYS A 30 27.55 12.68 26.37
CA LYS A 30 28.25 13.96 26.18
C LYS A 30 27.96 14.56 24.81
N ARG A 31 28.05 13.76 23.73
CA ARG A 31 27.78 14.21 22.38
C ARG A 31 26.32 14.62 22.18
N ALA A 32 25.37 13.83 22.69
CA ALA A 32 23.95 14.13 22.64
C ALA A 32 23.63 15.49 23.27
N ASN A 33 24.19 15.75 24.46
CA ASN A 33 23.99 17.01 25.14
C ASN A 33 24.70 18.19 24.44
N GLN A 34 25.88 17.99 23.85
CA GLN A 34 26.54 19.02 23.04
C GLN A 34 25.65 19.44 21.84
N GLN A 35 25.11 18.46 21.11
CA GLN A 35 24.22 18.74 19.98
C GLN A 35 22.92 19.41 20.45
N TYR A 36 22.39 19.01 21.61
CA TYR A 36 21.21 19.64 22.20
C TYR A 36 21.47 21.13 22.50
N VAL A 37 22.60 21.47 23.10
CA VAL A 37 22.96 22.87 23.40
C VAL A 37 23.12 23.67 22.10
N LEU A 38 23.72 23.09 21.07
CA LEU A 38 23.83 23.74 19.76
C LEU A 38 22.45 23.96 19.12
N PHE A 39 21.56 22.99 19.21
CA PHE A 39 20.16 23.14 18.79
C PHE A 39 19.49 24.31 19.51
N GLU A 40 19.55 24.37 20.84
CA GLU A 40 18.96 25.47 21.61
C GLU A 40 19.57 26.84 21.23
N SER A 41 20.88 26.91 21.05
CA SER A 41 21.56 28.10 20.62
C SER A 41 21.10 28.61 19.26
N GLU A 42 20.97 27.73 18.26
CA GLU A 42 20.49 28.12 16.92
C GLU A 42 19.00 28.42 16.90
N ARG A 43 18.18 27.72 17.71
CA ARG A 43 16.77 28.04 17.92
C ARG A 43 16.59 29.46 18.46
N ASP A 44 17.37 29.84 19.48
CA ASP A 44 17.23 31.11 20.15
C ASP A 44 17.76 32.29 19.29
N LYS A 45 18.77 32.03 18.48
CA LYS A 45 19.28 33.03 17.49
C LYS A 45 18.31 33.17 16.31
N GLY A 46 17.66 32.13 15.86
CA GLY A 46 16.76 32.12 14.70
C GLY A 46 17.43 32.39 13.35
N THR A 47 18.76 32.30 13.28
CA THR A 47 19.54 32.73 12.09
C THR A 47 19.84 31.58 11.12
N ASN A 48 19.95 30.33 11.60
CA ASN A 48 20.29 29.19 10.78
C ASN A 48 19.36 28.02 11.06
N ILE A 49 18.18 28.02 10.47
CA ILE A 49 17.13 27.01 10.66
C ILE A 49 17.62 25.61 10.25
N THR A 50 18.39 25.51 9.17
CA THR A 50 18.92 24.21 8.70
C THR A 50 19.88 23.60 9.72
N ALA A 51 20.84 24.39 10.25
CA ALA A 51 21.75 23.93 11.27
C ALA A 51 21.01 23.54 12.57
N MET A 52 20.00 24.33 12.95
CA MET A 52 19.14 24.03 14.10
C MET A 52 18.53 22.64 13.98
N TYR A 53 17.91 22.31 12.85
CA TYR A 53 17.30 20.99 12.63
C TYR A 53 18.34 19.87 12.51
N ASP A 54 19.50 20.12 11.89
CA ASP A 54 20.58 19.12 11.81
C ASP A 54 21.08 18.77 13.24
N TYR A 55 21.30 19.74 14.11
CA TYR A 55 21.66 19.51 15.52
C TYR A 55 20.56 18.80 16.30
N LEU A 56 19.30 19.18 16.07
CA LEU A 56 18.14 18.51 16.69
C LEU A 56 18.14 17.03 16.34
N LEU A 57 18.23 16.68 15.05
CA LEU A 57 18.18 15.28 14.62
C LEU A 57 19.39 14.49 15.13
N GLU A 58 20.59 15.04 15.12
CA GLU A 58 21.78 14.40 15.70
C GLU A 58 21.61 14.19 17.21
N SER A 59 21.09 15.16 17.93
CA SER A 59 20.79 15.06 19.36
C SER A 59 19.78 13.94 19.64
N TYR A 60 18.65 13.95 18.90
CA TYR A 60 17.62 12.93 18.99
C TYR A 60 18.18 11.52 18.79
N VAL A 61 18.92 11.28 17.71
CA VAL A 61 19.52 9.99 17.38
C VAL A 61 20.47 9.51 18.50
N ASN A 62 21.25 10.40 19.08
CA ASN A 62 22.17 10.02 20.16
C ASN A 62 21.41 9.75 21.47
N PHE A 63 20.35 10.49 21.80
CA PHE A 63 19.51 10.17 22.97
C PHE A 63 18.77 8.83 22.80
N ILE A 64 18.30 8.49 21.59
CA ILE A 64 17.73 7.16 21.30
C ILE A 64 18.74 6.05 21.59
N LYS A 65 20.01 6.20 21.17
CA LYS A 65 21.06 5.21 21.48
C LYS A 65 21.25 5.02 22.99
N ILE A 66 21.13 6.08 23.79
CA ILE A 66 21.19 5.98 25.25
C ILE A 66 20.00 5.20 25.78
N VAL A 67 18.79 5.49 25.29
CA VAL A 67 17.56 4.81 25.72
C VAL A 67 17.60 3.31 25.42
N GLU A 68 18.18 2.93 24.28
CA GLU A 68 18.29 1.53 23.83
C GLU A 68 19.48 0.77 24.45
N ALA A 69 20.41 1.48 25.09
CA ALA A 69 21.56 0.85 25.70
C ALA A 69 21.17 0.05 26.96
N PRO A 70 21.69 -1.18 27.17
CA PRO A 70 21.35 -2.02 28.31
C PRO A 70 21.81 -1.44 29.66
N ASP A 71 22.90 -0.66 29.68
CA ASP A 71 23.53 -0.10 30.89
C ASP A 71 23.36 1.42 30.97
N ASN A 72 22.14 1.91 30.69
CA ASN A 72 21.85 3.34 30.55
C ASN A 72 21.43 4.04 31.87
N GLY A 73 21.33 3.33 33.00
CA GLY A 73 20.63 3.74 34.22
C GLY A 73 20.82 5.20 34.64
N GLN A 74 22.07 5.67 34.76
CA GLN A 74 22.35 7.05 35.15
C GLN A 74 22.03 8.12 34.12
N TYR A 75 21.90 7.75 32.82
CA TYR A 75 21.63 8.69 31.71
C TYR A 75 20.19 8.67 31.24
N LEU A 76 19.42 7.62 31.61
CA LEU A 76 18.10 7.34 31.04
C LEU A 76 17.11 8.48 31.28
N GLU A 77 17.01 8.96 32.53
CA GLU A 77 16.05 10.02 32.88
C GLU A 77 16.40 11.36 32.20
N GLY A 78 17.71 11.67 32.13
CA GLY A 78 18.18 12.84 31.40
C GLY A 78 17.84 12.76 29.90
N ALA A 79 18.09 11.62 29.27
CA ALA A 79 17.75 11.38 27.86
C ALA A 79 16.24 11.47 27.61
N LYS A 80 15.43 10.89 28.49
CA LYS A 80 13.96 10.96 28.43
C LYS A 80 13.46 12.41 28.45
N ASN A 81 13.96 13.21 29.37
CA ASN A 81 13.58 14.62 29.51
C ASN A 81 13.97 15.44 28.27
N ARG A 82 15.17 15.20 27.70
CA ARG A 82 15.62 15.86 26.47
C ARG A 82 14.78 15.42 25.26
N LEU A 83 14.52 14.14 25.10
CA LEU A 83 13.66 13.65 24.03
C LEU A 83 12.26 14.28 24.09
N ARG A 84 11.66 14.38 25.29
CA ARG A 84 10.37 15.06 25.47
C ARG A 84 10.40 16.51 25.00
N SER A 85 11.47 17.26 25.30
CA SER A 85 11.60 18.64 24.86
C SER A 85 11.89 18.80 23.36
N LEU A 86 12.51 17.80 22.72
CA LEU A 86 12.71 17.78 21.25
C LEU A 86 11.45 17.43 20.47
N TYR A 87 10.49 16.72 21.08
CA TYR A 87 9.34 16.13 20.39
C TYR A 87 8.54 17.12 19.50
N PRO A 88 8.15 18.33 19.98
CA PRO A 88 7.41 19.27 19.14
C PRO A 88 8.20 19.74 17.91
N TYR A 89 9.51 19.82 18.05
CA TYR A 89 10.39 20.29 16.97
C TYR A 89 10.64 19.22 15.90
N LEU A 90 10.46 17.93 16.23
CA LEU A 90 10.52 16.86 15.24
C LEU A 90 9.43 17.03 14.18
N LEU A 91 8.20 17.34 14.58
CA LEU A 91 7.12 17.65 13.67
C LEU A 91 7.45 18.85 12.77
N ASN A 92 7.93 19.93 13.36
CA ASN A 92 8.27 21.13 12.61
C ASN A 92 9.42 20.88 11.63
N GLY A 93 10.39 20.06 11.98
CA GLY A 93 11.47 19.61 11.09
C GLY A 93 10.96 18.79 9.89
N ALA A 94 10.00 17.91 10.11
CA ALA A 94 9.37 17.14 9.04
C ALA A 94 8.68 18.07 8.02
N VAL A 95 7.91 19.05 8.49
CA VAL A 95 7.25 20.06 7.64
C VAL A 95 8.30 20.89 6.90
N TYR A 96 9.29 21.44 7.60
CA TYR A 96 10.35 22.26 7.01
C TYR A 96 11.06 21.55 5.86
N TYR A 97 11.54 20.31 6.06
CA TYR A 97 12.25 19.57 5.02
C TYR A 97 11.34 19.07 3.88
N SER A 98 10.05 18.89 4.15
CA SER A 98 9.05 18.63 3.10
C SER A 98 8.91 19.82 2.17
N GLU A 99 8.81 21.04 2.71
CA GLU A 99 8.75 22.31 1.95
C GLU A 99 10.03 22.54 1.15
N GLN A 100 11.19 22.18 1.73
CA GLN A 100 12.49 22.26 1.05
C GLN A 100 12.70 21.16 -0.01
N LYS A 101 11.70 20.31 -0.28
CA LYS A 101 11.78 19.18 -1.21
C LYS A 101 12.94 18.22 -0.91
N GLN A 102 13.21 17.99 0.37
CA GLN A 102 14.20 17.05 0.87
C GLN A 102 13.51 15.83 1.51
N PRO A 103 12.92 14.91 0.72
CA PRO A 103 12.04 13.83 1.23
C PRO A 103 12.75 12.87 2.18
N ALA A 104 14.06 12.67 2.02
CA ALA A 104 14.81 11.80 2.92
C ALA A 104 14.90 12.39 4.34
N LYS A 105 15.24 13.67 4.46
CA LYS A 105 15.29 14.35 5.77
C LYS A 105 13.88 14.52 6.36
N ALA A 106 12.89 14.89 5.53
CA ALA A 106 11.50 14.99 5.96
C ALA A 106 11.03 13.66 6.57
N LEU A 107 11.35 12.53 5.92
CA LEU A 107 11.03 11.19 6.41
C LEU A 107 11.74 10.89 7.73
N ASP A 108 13.02 11.25 7.89
CA ASP A 108 13.78 11.02 9.12
C ASP A 108 13.12 11.73 10.32
N PHE A 109 12.71 12.98 10.14
CA PHE A 109 11.99 13.75 11.16
C PHE A 109 10.58 13.23 11.43
N ALA A 110 9.83 12.91 10.37
CA ALA A 110 8.48 12.36 10.50
C ALA A 110 8.50 11.00 11.22
N SER A 111 9.46 10.12 10.87
CA SER A 111 9.65 8.83 11.54
C SER A 111 9.96 9.02 13.03
N ALA A 112 10.88 9.93 13.34
CA ALA A 112 11.23 10.24 14.72
C ALA A 112 10.01 10.73 15.52
N TYR A 113 9.18 11.61 14.94
CA TYR A 113 7.94 12.10 15.56
C TYR A 113 6.90 10.99 15.76
N ILE A 114 6.67 10.16 14.76
CA ILE A 114 5.65 9.10 14.80
C ILE A 114 6.06 7.97 15.76
N ASP A 115 7.34 7.59 15.76
CA ASP A 115 7.83 6.41 16.49
C ASP A 115 8.18 6.72 17.96
N MET A 116 8.52 7.97 18.31
CA MET A 116 8.91 8.32 19.67
C MET A 116 7.87 7.96 20.75
N PRO A 117 6.56 8.16 20.57
CA PRO A 117 5.55 7.72 21.54
C PRO A 117 5.48 6.20 21.76
N GLN A 118 6.02 5.41 20.83
CA GLN A 118 6.05 3.93 20.90
C GLN A 118 7.24 3.41 21.74
N LEU A 119 8.22 4.27 22.06
CA LEU A 119 9.36 3.88 22.87
C LEU A 119 8.93 3.44 24.26
N ALA A 120 9.57 2.40 24.78
CA ALA A 120 9.23 1.81 26.09
C ALA A 120 9.19 2.86 27.23
N ILE A 121 10.10 3.85 27.18
CA ILE A 121 10.19 4.93 28.18
C ILE A 121 9.01 5.90 28.17
N PHE A 122 8.23 5.94 27.08
CA PHE A 122 7.06 6.82 26.93
C PHE A 122 5.72 6.09 26.96
N ARG A 123 5.69 4.74 27.09
CA ARG A 123 4.43 3.97 27.07
C ARG A 123 3.44 4.35 28.18
N SER A 124 3.95 4.82 29.31
CA SER A 124 3.12 5.30 30.44
C SER A 124 2.74 6.79 30.33
N GLU A 125 3.25 7.48 29.32
CA GLU A 125 3.04 8.90 29.10
C GLU A 125 2.32 9.11 27.76
N LEU A 126 1.27 9.93 27.78
CA LEU A 126 0.61 10.36 26.54
C LEU A 126 1.35 11.58 26.00
N LEU A 127 2.29 11.37 25.11
CA LEU A 127 2.85 12.48 24.32
C LEU A 127 1.74 13.07 23.46
N PRO A 128 1.53 14.41 23.48
CA PRO A 128 0.42 15.03 22.77
C PRO A 128 0.63 14.86 21.26
N LYS A 129 -0.39 14.32 20.57
CA LYS A 129 -0.43 14.32 19.12
C LYS A 129 -0.95 15.68 18.64
N ASP A 130 -0.20 16.31 17.75
CA ASP A 130 -0.63 17.54 17.05
C ASP A 130 -1.82 17.19 16.12
N ASN A 131 -2.68 18.16 15.82
CA ASN A 131 -3.79 17.99 14.87
C ASN A 131 -3.33 17.62 13.46
N ARG A 132 -2.08 17.88 13.11
CA ARG A 132 -1.44 17.48 11.84
C ARG A 132 -0.92 16.04 11.84
N TYR A 133 -1.06 15.27 12.94
CA TYR A 133 -0.49 13.93 13.07
C TYR A 133 -0.83 13.04 11.89
N ALA A 134 -2.12 12.94 11.52
CA ALA A 134 -2.56 12.12 10.39
C ALA A 134 -1.88 12.55 9.08
N SER A 135 -1.81 13.86 8.80
CA SER A 135 -1.14 14.36 7.59
C SER A 135 0.34 13.99 7.57
N VAL A 136 1.04 14.11 8.71
CA VAL A 136 2.46 13.76 8.81
C VAL A 136 2.68 12.28 8.58
N VAL A 137 1.82 11.41 9.13
CA VAL A 137 1.87 9.96 8.89
C VAL A 137 1.68 9.64 7.41
N TYR A 138 0.70 10.27 6.75
CA TYR A 138 0.48 10.07 5.32
C TYR A 138 1.68 10.51 4.47
N TYR A 139 2.20 11.72 4.71
CA TYR A 139 3.38 12.20 3.98
C TYR A 139 4.64 11.37 4.25
N ALA A 140 4.82 10.85 5.48
CA ALA A 140 5.89 9.91 5.79
C ALA A 140 5.74 8.62 4.98
N ALA A 141 4.52 8.08 4.86
CA ALA A 141 4.23 6.90 4.08
C ALA A 141 4.56 7.09 2.59
N VAL A 142 4.08 8.21 1.99
CA VAL A 142 4.36 8.56 0.59
C VAL A 142 5.86 8.81 0.36
N SER A 143 6.54 9.49 1.27
CA SER A 143 7.99 9.72 1.19
C SER A 143 8.77 8.39 1.25
N ALA A 144 8.37 7.49 2.14
CA ALA A 144 8.98 6.16 2.23
C ALA A 144 8.76 5.35 0.94
N TYR A 145 7.55 5.42 0.36
CA TYR A 145 7.23 4.78 -0.92
C TYR A 145 8.12 5.32 -2.06
N ASN A 146 8.21 6.64 -2.20
CA ASN A 146 9.04 7.29 -3.23
C ASN A 146 10.54 6.97 -3.07
N LEU A 147 11.00 6.72 -1.85
CA LEU A 147 12.35 6.28 -1.54
C LEU A 147 12.53 4.75 -1.63
N GLN A 148 11.52 4.02 -2.12
CA GLN A 148 11.50 2.55 -2.25
C GLN A 148 11.71 1.80 -0.91
N LYS A 149 11.39 2.45 0.22
CA LYS A 149 11.41 1.85 1.56
C LYS A 149 10.04 1.20 1.84
N ASN A 150 9.70 0.17 1.06
CA ASN A 150 8.35 -0.39 0.99
C ASN A 150 7.80 -0.86 2.35
N GLU A 151 8.60 -1.52 3.19
CA GLU A 151 8.15 -1.98 4.51
C GLU A 151 7.79 -0.80 5.42
N LEU A 152 8.57 0.28 5.36
CA LEU A 152 8.32 1.50 6.13
C LEU A 152 7.07 2.23 5.60
N ALA A 153 6.89 2.27 4.28
CA ALA A 153 5.70 2.84 3.65
C ALA A 153 4.44 2.08 4.10
N LEU A 154 4.45 0.74 4.04
CA LEU A 154 3.34 -0.09 4.51
C LEU A 154 3.02 0.14 5.99
N LYS A 155 4.04 0.26 6.85
CA LYS A 155 3.87 0.58 8.27
C LYS A 155 3.11 1.90 8.45
N TYR A 156 3.52 2.96 7.76
CA TYR A 156 2.91 4.27 7.93
C TYR A 156 1.55 4.39 7.22
N PHE A 157 1.34 3.74 6.08
CA PHE A 157 0.00 3.68 5.49
C PHE A 157 -0.98 2.96 6.44
N GLN A 158 -0.56 1.86 7.08
CA GLN A 158 -1.39 1.19 8.09
C GLN A 158 -1.62 2.07 9.33
N GLU A 159 -0.61 2.82 9.79
CA GLU A 159 -0.78 3.76 10.90
C GLU A 159 -1.76 4.88 10.53
N TYR A 160 -1.70 5.40 9.28
CA TYR A 160 -2.69 6.38 8.79
C TYR A 160 -4.11 5.81 8.85
N LEU A 161 -4.33 4.60 8.36
CA LEU A 161 -5.64 3.95 8.41
C LEU A 161 -6.15 3.81 9.86
N ASN A 162 -5.25 3.62 10.83
CA ASN A 162 -5.60 3.53 12.25
C ASN A 162 -5.96 4.90 12.86
N THR A 163 -5.64 6.02 12.23
CA THR A 163 -6.03 7.36 12.72
C THR A 163 -7.53 7.64 12.56
N GLY A 164 -8.22 6.89 11.71
CA GLY A 164 -9.62 7.11 11.38
C GLY A 164 -9.87 8.35 10.50
N THR A 165 -8.81 8.93 9.93
CA THR A 165 -8.91 10.09 9.03
C THR A 165 -9.27 9.63 7.62
N GLU A 166 -10.35 10.13 7.04
CA GLU A 166 -10.88 9.67 5.76
C GLU A 166 -10.21 10.31 4.53
N ALA A 167 -9.62 11.50 4.69
CA ALA A 167 -9.20 12.35 3.56
C ALA A 167 -8.29 11.64 2.52
N GLN A 168 -7.29 10.87 2.95
CA GLN A 168 -6.37 10.12 2.09
C GLN A 168 -6.47 8.60 2.27
N GLU A 169 -7.54 8.12 2.87
CA GLU A 169 -7.68 6.71 3.19
C GLU A 169 -7.71 5.83 1.93
N LYS A 170 -8.46 6.24 0.90
CA LYS A 170 -8.50 5.53 -0.39
C LYS A 170 -7.12 5.44 -1.02
N ASP A 171 -6.33 6.52 -0.96
CA ASP A 171 -4.97 6.54 -1.50
C ASP A 171 -4.04 5.57 -0.75
N CYS A 172 -4.20 5.43 0.57
CA CYS A 172 -3.45 4.44 1.34
C CYS A 172 -3.67 3.02 0.80
N TYR A 173 -4.91 2.63 0.54
CA TYR A 173 -5.23 1.34 -0.07
C TYR A 173 -4.60 1.18 -1.46
N VAL A 174 -4.61 2.23 -2.28
CA VAL A 174 -3.99 2.22 -3.61
C VAL A 174 -2.48 2.01 -3.51
N TYR A 175 -1.77 2.78 -2.67
CA TYR A 175 -0.33 2.63 -2.50
C TYR A 175 0.05 1.25 -1.93
N MET A 176 -0.67 0.76 -0.92
CA MET A 176 -0.43 -0.56 -0.35
C MET A 176 -0.63 -1.67 -1.39
N ASN A 177 -1.68 -1.57 -2.22
CA ASN A 177 -1.91 -2.47 -3.35
C ASN A 177 -0.72 -2.45 -4.33
N MET A 178 -0.24 -1.27 -4.72
CA MET A 178 0.90 -1.13 -5.64
C MET A 178 2.18 -1.78 -5.06
N ILE A 179 2.43 -1.61 -3.77
CA ILE A 179 3.59 -2.23 -3.09
C ILE A 179 3.46 -3.76 -3.13
N TYR A 180 2.32 -4.32 -2.71
CA TYR A 180 2.12 -5.77 -2.69
C TYR A 180 2.15 -6.38 -4.10
N GLN A 181 1.59 -5.67 -5.09
CA GLN A 181 1.65 -6.06 -6.50
C GLN A 181 3.10 -6.15 -7.00
N SER A 182 3.92 -5.11 -6.75
CA SER A 182 5.33 -5.10 -7.15
C SER A 182 6.15 -6.23 -6.53
N GLN A 183 5.78 -6.63 -5.31
CA GLN A 183 6.41 -7.73 -4.56
C GLN A 183 5.78 -9.11 -4.86
N LYS A 184 4.73 -9.17 -5.69
CA LYS A 184 3.94 -10.39 -5.95
C LYS A 184 3.40 -11.06 -4.68
N LYS A 185 3.12 -10.27 -3.65
CA LYS A 185 2.53 -10.73 -2.38
C LYS A 185 1.00 -10.81 -2.52
N TYR A 186 0.53 -11.76 -3.34
CA TYR A 186 -0.88 -11.85 -3.75
C TYR A 186 -1.86 -12.01 -2.57
N ALA A 187 -1.48 -12.74 -1.51
CA ALA A 187 -2.34 -12.90 -0.33
C ALA A 187 -2.53 -11.58 0.44
N ASP A 188 -1.47 -10.79 0.61
CA ASP A 188 -1.55 -9.48 1.23
C ASP A 188 -2.28 -8.48 0.34
N GLN A 189 -2.06 -8.57 -0.98
CA GLN A 189 -2.74 -7.76 -1.99
C GLN A 189 -4.25 -8.03 -1.95
N GLU A 190 -4.68 -9.29 -1.98
CA GLU A 190 -6.09 -9.67 -1.85
C GLU A 190 -6.70 -9.10 -0.56
N ARG A 191 -6.05 -9.32 0.57
CA ARG A 191 -6.52 -8.89 1.89
C ARG A 191 -6.77 -7.38 1.94
N ILE A 192 -5.86 -6.56 1.40
CA ILE A 192 -6.00 -5.10 1.42
C ILE A 192 -7.07 -4.61 0.44
N LEU A 193 -7.18 -5.26 -0.73
CA LEU A 193 -8.18 -4.94 -1.75
C LEU A 193 -9.60 -5.28 -1.28
N LEU A 194 -9.79 -6.39 -0.55
CA LEU A 194 -11.07 -6.74 0.04
C LEU A 194 -11.52 -5.70 1.07
N LYS A 195 -10.62 -5.26 1.96
CA LYS A 195 -10.90 -4.17 2.91
C LYS A 195 -11.27 -2.86 2.20
N ALA A 196 -10.50 -2.51 1.16
CA ALA A 196 -10.77 -1.32 0.36
C ALA A 196 -12.13 -1.41 -0.32
N ASN A 197 -12.48 -2.56 -0.89
CA ASN A 197 -13.76 -2.74 -1.55
C ASN A 197 -14.95 -2.81 -0.58
N GLU A 198 -14.78 -3.31 0.64
CA GLU A 198 -15.79 -3.24 1.69
C GLU A 198 -16.14 -1.78 2.02
N LYS A 199 -15.13 -0.92 2.11
CA LYS A 199 -15.31 0.51 2.41
C LYS A 199 -15.76 1.32 1.20
N TYR A 200 -15.33 0.95 0.00
CA TYR A 200 -15.63 1.64 -1.26
C TYR A 200 -16.30 0.69 -2.28
N PRO A 201 -17.52 0.18 -2.00
CA PRO A 201 -18.15 -0.91 -2.76
C PRO A 201 -18.46 -0.56 -4.21
N VAL A 202 -18.64 0.72 -4.53
CA VAL A 202 -18.88 1.21 -5.90
C VAL A 202 -17.60 1.52 -6.68
N SER A 203 -16.42 1.41 -6.05
CA SER A 203 -15.15 1.66 -6.71
C SER A 203 -14.70 0.45 -7.49
N LEU A 204 -14.88 0.46 -8.81
CA LEU A 204 -14.48 -0.61 -9.71
C LEU A 204 -12.95 -0.86 -9.71
N ASP A 205 -12.13 0.14 -9.35
CA ASP A 205 -10.68 0.02 -9.37
C ASP A 205 -10.18 -1.12 -8.46
N PHE A 206 -10.75 -1.25 -7.27
CA PHE A 206 -10.37 -2.32 -6.33
C PHE A 206 -10.83 -3.69 -6.82
N LEU A 207 -12.01 -3.77 -7.44
CA LEU A 207 -12.51 -5.00 -8.04
C LEU A 207 -11.69 -5.43 -9.26
N TYR A 208 -11.27 -4.51 -10.13
CA TYR A 208 -10.35 -4.84 -11.23
C TYR A 208 -9.00 -5.36 -10.72
N ASN A 209 -8.48 -4.79 -9.65
CA ASN A 209 -7.25 -5.30 -9.05
C ASN A 209 -7.44 -6.70 -8.45
N LEU A 210 -8.60 -7.01 -7.85
CA LEU A 210 -8.93 -8.37 -7.40
C LEU A 210 -9.02 -9.35 -8.57
N VAL A 211 -9.65 -8.97 -9.68
CA VAL A 211 -9.66 -9.77 -10.92
C VAL A 211 -8.22 -10.11 -11.35
N ASN A 212 -7.32 -9.12 -11.36
CA ASN A 212 -5.92 -9.35 -11.72
C ASN A 212 -5.20 -10.30 -10.76
N VAL A 213 -5.45 -10.18 -9.44
CA VAL A 213 -4.92 -11.10 -8.44
C VAL A 213 -5.41 -12.53 -8.69
N TYR A 214 -6.71 -12.71 -8.93
CA TYR A 214 -7.29 -14.04 -9.12
C TYR A 214 -6.88 -14.69 -10.46
N ILE A 215 -6.65 -13.89 -11.50
CA ILE A 215 -6.00 -14.38 -12.72
C ILE A 215 -4.57 -14.85 -12.43
N ALA A 216 -3.78 -14.07 -11.69
CA ALA A 216 -2.39 -14.40 -11.38
C ALA A 216 -2.26 -15.63 -10.47
N THR A 217 -3.22 -15.86 -9.58
CA THR A 217 -3.27 -17.03 -8.67
C THR A 217 -4.04 -18.21 -9.24
N ASN A 218 -4.64 -18.05 -10.44
CA ASN A 218 -5.50 -19.06 -11.09
C ASN A 218 -6.70 -19.50 -10.22
N ASP A 219 -7.24 -18.61 -9.39
CA ASP A 219 -8.40 -18.86 -8.54
C ASP A 219 -9.68 -18.50 -9.31
N MET A 220 -10.22 -19.49 -10.05
CA MET A 220 -11.36 -19.28 -10.95
C MET A 220 -12.66 -18.98 -10.22
N GLU A 221 -12.86 -19.50 -9.02
CA GLU A 221 -14.06 -19.25 -8.22
C GLU A 221 -14.11 -17.80 -7.76
N LYS A 222 -13.04 -17.32 -7.14
CA LYS A 222 -12.94 -15.91 -6.71
C LYS A 222 -12.92 -14.94 -7.88
N LEU A 223 -12.32 -15.35 -9.01
CA LEU A 223 -12.31 -14.57 -10.25
C LEU A 223 -13.74 -14.31 -10.73
N LEU A 224 -14.57 -15.35 -10.85
CA LEU A 224 -15.97 -15.20 -11.24
C LEU A 224 -16.74 -14.33 -10.25
N GLY A 225 -16.55 -14.54 -8.94
CA GLY A 225 -17.19 -13.72 -7.91
C GLY A 225 -16.82 -12.23 -8.01
N ALA A 226 -15.56 -11.90 -8.32
CA ALA A 226 -15.13 -10.51 -8.53
C ALA A 226 -15.74 -9.91 -9.81
N ILE A 227 -15.78 -10.69 -10.90
CA ILE A 227 -16.41 -10.29 -12.16
C ILE A 227 -17.90 -10.02 -11.94
N ASP A 228 -18.62 -10.91 -11.26
CA ASP A 228 -20.04 -10.73 -11.01
C ASP A 228 -20.33 -9.47 -10.19
N ARG A 229 -19.49 -9.14 -9.22
CA ARG A 229 -19.60 -7.87 -8.47
C ARG A 229 -19.38 -6.63 -9.35
N ILE A 230 -18.45 -6.68 -10.31
CA ILE A 230 -18.27 -5.62 -11.31
C ILE A 230 -19.54 -5.48 -12.15
N LEU A 231 -20.12 -6.60 -12.59
CA LEU A 231 -21.31 -6.61 -13.44
C LEU A 231 -22.60 -6.17 -12.72
N VAL A 232 -22.63 -6.22 -11.37
CA VAL A 232 -23.70 -5.59 -10.59
C VAL A 232 -23.63 -4.07 -10.69
N VAL A 233 -22.44 -3.48 -10.71
CA VAL A 233 -22.23 -2.02 -10.81
C VAL A 233 -22.33 -1.56 -12.28
N ASP A 234 -21.75 -2.33 -13.19
CA ASP A 234 -21.71 -2.05 -14.63
C ASP A 234 -22.05 -3.32 -15.43
N PRO A 235 -23.34 -3.57 -15.74
CA PRO A 235 -23.79 -4.80 -16.41
C PRO A 235 -23.23 -5.00 -17.83
N ASN A 236 -22.77 -3.93 -18.47
CA ASN A 236 -22.22 -3.96 -19.83
C ASN A 236 -20.70 -3.77 -19.87
N ASN A 237 -20.02 -4.05 -18.77
CA ASN A 237 -18.59 -3.84 -18.63
C ASN A 237 -17.80 -4.65 -19.68
N ASP A 238 -17.25 -3.97 -20.67
CA ASP A 238 -16.53 -4.56 -21.80
C ASP A 238 -15.16 -5.14 -21.45
N LYS A 239 -14.62 -4.79 -20.27
CA LYS A 239 -13.32 -5.33 -19.78
C LYS A 239 -13.47 -6.71 -19.18
N VAL A 240 -14.55 -6.97 -18.44
CA VAL A 240 -14.70 -8.24 -17.69
C VAL A 240 -15.64 -9.24 -18.39
N LEU A 241 -16.59 -8.79 -19.20
CA LEU A 241 -17.48 -9.68 -19.95
C LEU A 241 -16.72 -10.69 -20.85
N PRO A 242 -15.67 -10.29 -21.61
CA PRO A 242 -14.89 -11.23 -22.40
C PRO A 242 -14.19 -12.28 -21.54
N ILE A 243 -13.73 -11.88 -20.35
CA ILE A 243 -13.08 -12.79 -19.39
C ILE A 243 -14.11 -13.80 -18.89
N LYS A 244 -15.32 -13.34 -18.51
CA LYS A 244 -16.42 -14.21 -18.08
C LYS A 244 -16.79 -15.23 -19.16
N ALA A 245 -16.97 -14.78 -20.41
CA ALA A 245 -17.31 -15.66 -21.52
C ALA A 245 -16.24 -16.75 -21.73
N ARG A 246 -14.97 -16.39 -21.65
CA ARG A 246 -13.86 -17.34 -21.79
C ARG A 246 -13.78 -18.37 -20.64
N ILE A 247 -14.17 -17.98 -19.43
CA ILE A 247 -14.27 -18.89 -18.28
C ILE A 247 -15.45 -19.84 -18.48
N LEU A 248 -16.59 -19.32 -18.92
CA LEU A 248 -17.79 -20.13 -19.18
C LEU A 248 -17.52 -21.18 -20.27
N GLU A 249 -16.82 -20.82 -21.36
CA GLU A 249 -16.39 -21.78 -22.37
C GLU A 249 -15.54 -22.92 -21.76
N ARG A 250 -14.58 -22.60 -20.91
CA ARG A 250 -13.74 -23.61 -20.23
C ARG A 250 -14.54 -24.53 -19.30
N GLN A 251 -15.67 -24.04 -18.79
CA GLN A 251 -16.59 -24.81 -17.97
C GLN A 251 -17.61 -25.61 -18.80
N GLY A 252 -17.56 -25.55 -20.13
CA GLY A 252 -18.55 -26.18 -21.01
C GLY A 252 -19.90 -25.42 -21.06
N LYS A 253 -20.01 -24.25 -20.48
CA LYS A 253 -21.21 -23.41 -20.50
C LYS A 253 -21.24 -22.57 -21.79
N ASN A 254 -21.25 -23.27 -22.92
CA ASN A 254 -21.04 -22.68 -24.23
C ASN A 254 -22.17 -21.72 -24.63
N ILE A 255 -23.41 -22.01 -24.25
CA ILE A 255 -24.57 -21.13 -24.57
C ILE A 255 -24.45 -19.78 -23.85
N GLU A 256 -24.13 -19.80 -22.54
CA GLU A 256 -23.95 -18.59 -21.76
C GLU A 256 -22.78 -17.73 -22.30
N ALA A 257 -21.69 -18.40 -22.68
CA ALA A 257 -20.53 -17.73 -23.29
C ALA A 257 -20.90 -17.07 -24.64
N LEU A 258 -21.65 -17.79 -25.47
CA LEU A 258 -22.10 -17.32 -26.78
C LEU A 258 -22.98 -16.06 -26.64
N ASP A 259 -23.91 -16.05 -25.71
CA ASP A 259 -24.77 -14.89 -25.46
C ASP A 259 -23.93 -13.63 -25.12
N ILE A 260 -22.94 -13.79 -24.26
CA ILE A 260 -22.03 -12.68 -23.92
C ILE A 260 -21.25 -12.20 -25.14
N TYR A 261 -20.67 -13.10 -25.95
CA TYR A 261 -19.92 -12.72 -27.14
C TYR A 261 -20.82 -12.04 -28.19
N LYS A 262 -22.04 -12.55 -28.42
CA LYS A 262 -22.99 -11.91 -29.34
C LYS A 262 -23.34 -10.49 -28.92
N ARG A 263 -23.63 -10.27 -27.62
CA ARG A 263 -23.90 -8.94 -27.08
C ARG A 263 -22.73 -7.98 -27.27
N LEU A 264 -21.52 -8.43 -26.95
CA LEU A 264 -20.33 -7.60 -27.14
C LEU A 264 -20.02 -7.32 -28.60
N TYR A 265 -20.19 -8.32 -29.49
CA TYR A 265 -19.97 -8.16 -30.92
C TYR A 265 -20.96 -7.18 -31.54
N ALA A 266 -22.21 -7.16 -31.10
CA ALA A 266 -23.19 -6.17 -31.51
C ALA A 266 -22.80 -4.73 -31.18
N LEU A 267 -22.08 -4.53 -30.06
CA LEU A 267 -21.55 -3.21 -29.64
C LEU A 267 -20.25 -2.85 -30.38
N TYR A 268 -19.43 -3.85 -30.69
CA TYR A 268 -18.09 -3.69 -31.28
C TYR A 268 -17.90 -4.59 -32.52
N PRO A 269 -18.63 -4.36 -33.62
CA PRO A 269 -18.68 -5.29 -34.78
C PRO A 269 -17.34 -5.43 -35.53
N ASN A 270 -16.43 -4.46 -35.35
CA ASN A 270 -15.09 -4.50 -35.96
C ASN A 270 -14.03 -5.17 -35.07
N ASN A 271 -14.42 -5.72 -33.93
CA ASN A 271 -13.50 -6.40 -33.00
C ASN A 271 -13.32 -7.85 -33.42
N PHE A 272 -12.16 -8.16 -34.03
CA PHE A 272 -11.83 -9.50 -34.51
C PHE A 272 -11.81 -10.56 -33.38
N GLU A 273 -11.40 -10.20 -32.17
CA GLU A 273 -11.39 -11.13 -31.04
C GLU A 273 -12.81 -11.56 -30.64
N LEU A 274 -13.75 -10.60 -30.63
CA LEU A 274 -15.16 -10.89 -30.35
C LEU A 274 -15.79 -11.74 -31.46
N MET A 275 -15.51 -11.42 -32.72
CA MET A 275 -15.97 -12.20 -33.88
C MET A 275 -15.48 -13.67 -33.76
N THR A 276 -14.21 -13.88 -33.48
CA THR A 276 -13.65 -15.22 -33.29
C THR A 276 -14.23 -15.91 -32.05
N GLY A 277 -14.54 -15.15 -30.99
CA GLY A 277 -15.23 -15.63 -29.79
C GLY A 277 -16.63 -16.18 -30.12
N VAL A 278 -17.43 -15.42 -30.90
CA VAL A 278 -18.75 -15.86 -31.39
C VAL A 278 -18.63 -17.14 -32.23
N ALA A 279 -17.71 -17.17 -33.18
CA ALA A 279 -17.51 -18.32 -34.07
C ALA A 279 -17.12 -19.59 -33.25
N ARG A 280 -16.17 -19.46 -32.32
CA ARG A 280 -15.73 -20.58 -31.48
C ARG A 280 -16.84 -21.05 -30.53
N ALA A 281 -17.57 -20.16 -29.89
CA ALA A 281 -18.65 -20.52 -28.99
C ALA A 281 -19.81 -21.20 -29.74
N ASN A 282 -20.15 -20.73 -30.94
CA ASN A 282 -21.12 -21.41 -31.83
C ASN A 282 -20.66 -22.83 -32.19
N PHE A 283 -19.39 -23.00 -32.59
CA PHE A 283 -18.84 -24.32 -32.90
C PHE A 283 -18.91 -25.27 -31.69
N ASN A 284 -18.56 -24.78 -30.52
CA ASN A 284 -18.62 -25.58 -29.30
C ASN A 284 -20.06 -25.98 -28.96
N CYS A 285 -21.05 -25.12 -29.11
CA CYS A 285 -22.46 -25.41 -28.93
C CYS A 285 -22.93 -26.49 -29.91
N ALA A 286 -22.57 -26.36 -31.20
CA ALA A 286 -22.94 -27.34 -32.23
C ALA A 286 -22.32 -28.70 -31.93
N THR A 287 -21.06 -28.75 -31.51
CA THR A 287 -20.35 -29.98 -31.14
C THR A 287 -21.01 -30.67 -29.94
N GLU A 288 -21.42 -29.91 -28.94
CA GLU A 288 -22.11 -30.42 -27.75
C GLU A 288 -23.46 -31.07 -28.12
N ILE A 289 -24.24 -30.45 -29.00
CA ILE A 289 -25.50 -30.97 -29.50
C ILE A 289 -25.28 -32.34 -30.22
N VAL A 290 -24.29 -32.37 -31.12
CA VAL A 290 -23.96 -33.60 -31.86
C VAL A 290 -23.52 -34.71 -30.92
N ASN A 291 -22.66 -34.42 -29.96
CA ASN A 291 -22.14 -35.43 -29.01
C ASN A 291 -23.22 -35.95 -28.04
N ASN A 292 -24.21 -35.13 -27.69
CA ASN A 292 -25.30 -35.52 -26.81
C ASN A 292 -26.45 -36.21 -27.54
N GLY A 293 -26.31 -36.50 -28.86
CA GLY A 293 -27.30 -37.21 -29.64
C GLY A 293 -28.60 -36.45 -29.88
N ALA A 294 -28.60 -35.15 -29.63
CA ALA A 294 -29.73 -34.30 -29.95
C ALA A 294 -29.88 -34.23 -31.48
N THR A 295 -30.99 -34.73 -32.01
CA THR A 295 -31.30 -34.64 -33.44
C THR A 295 -31.52 -33.15 -33.77
N ILE A 296 -30.69 -32.61 -34.65
CA ILE A 296 -30.73 -31.25 -35.20
C ILE A 296 -32.11 -30.88 -35.81
N ALA A 297 -33.02 -31.87 -35.96
CA ALA A 297 -34.31 -31.75 -36.60
C ALA A 297 -35.32 -30.83 -35.88
N ASN A 298 -35.15 -30.48 -34.62
CA ASN A 298 -36.16 -29.74 -33.85
C ASN A 298 -35.69 -28.35 -33.35
N ASP A 299 -34.46 -27.94 -33.61
CA ASP A 299 -33.95 -26.67 -33.07
C ASP A 299 -33.64 -25.72 -34.25
N THR A 300 -34.71 -25.07 -34.72
CA THR A 300 -34.65 -24.08 -35.81
C THR A 300 -33.75 -22.88 -35.47
N GLU A 301 -33.55 -22.57 -34.21
CA GLU A 301 -32.70 -21.48 -33.76
C GLU A 301 -31.21 -21.83 -33.92
N TYR A 302 -30.82 -23.09 -33.71
CA TYR A 302 -29.44 -23.56 -33.94
C TYR A 302 -29.12 -23.73 -35.42
N ALA A 303 -30.07 -24.17 -36.23
CA ALA A 303 -29.88 -24.25 -37.68
C ALA A 303 -29.66 -22.86 -38.30
N LEU A 304 -30.38 -21.86 -37.80
CA LEU A 304 -30.21 -20.45 -38.26
C LEU A 304 -28.88 -19.86 -37.81
N SER A 305 -28.37 -20.22 -36.61
CA SER A 305 -27.06 -19.74 -36.15
C SER A 305 -25.88 -20.28 -36.97
N LEU A 306 -25.98 -21.50 -37.49
CA LEU A 306 -25.00 -22.10 -38.39
C LEU A 306 -25.02 -21.47 -39.80
N ILE A 307 -26.17 -21.01 -40.26
CA ILE A 307 -26.33 -20.35 -41.58
C ILE A 307 -25.73 -18.94 -41.57
N HIS A 308 -25.88 -18.17 -40.47
CA HIS A 308 -25.33 -16.83 -40.33
C HIS A 308 -23.81 -16.76 -40.17
N ILE A 309 -23.11 -17.88 -40.02
CA ILE A 309 -21.64 -17.94 -39.99
C ILE A 309 -21.06 -18.03 -41.43
N SER A 310 -21.87 -18.39 -42.43
CA SER A 310 -21.44 -18.60 -43.80
C SER A 310 -21.71 -17.40 -44.72
N GLU A 311 -22.33 -16.33 -44.24
CA GLU A 311 -22.49 -15.04 -44.96
C GLU A 311 -21.59 -13.96 -44.28
#